data_be2062ba7411caf09c2b3cf4bfcf8a44
#
_entry.id   be2062ba7411caf09c2b3cf4bfcf8a44
#
_cell.length_a   1.000
_cell.length_b   1.000
_cell.length_c   1.000
_cell.angle_alpha   90.00
_cell.angle_beta   90.00
_cell.angle_gamma   90.00
#
_symmetry.space_group_name_H-M   'P 1'
#
loop_
_entity.id
_entity.type
_entity.pdbx_description
1 polymer ?
#
loop_
_entity_poly.entity_id
_entity_poly.type
_entity_poly.pdbx_seq_one_letter_code
_entity_poly.pdbx_strand_id
1 'polypeptide(L)'
;PSTSSQQNPTVTYSSTGTYNVTLQVSDPLGNSVSKTFSNYVTVLGGAGNYTPFEESFENIVHLASSNWTSNNLGGPGFQVISNISSAGNKCVKLDNSQASDGDIDELISEPLDLSNLGSASFSFKYAFAKKNNSNNDFLRVLASFNCGETWILRKYIPSSVIGTRANTYA
;
A
#
# COMPACT_ATOMS: atom_id res chain seq x y z
N PRO A 1 11.88 15.54 -6.36
CA PRO A 1 13.27 15.62 -6.80
C PRO A 1 13.35 16.03 -8.27
N SER A 2 14.36 16.81 -8.58
CA SER A 2 14.65 17.27 -9.92
C SER A 2 15.53 16.26 -10.66
N THR A 3 16.05 16.64 -11.81
CA THR A 3 16.98 15.84 -12.61
C THR A 3 18.41 15.96 -12.09
N SER A 4 19.24 14.95 -12.36
CA SER A 4 20.68 14.96 -12.08
C SER A 4 21.43 14.35 -13.28
N SER A 5 22.59 14.92 -13.62
CA SER A 5 23.50 14.37 -14.63
C SER A 5 24.67 13.58 -14.00
N GLN A 6 24.67 13.39 -12.69
CA GLN A 6 25.71 12.61 -12.01
C GLN A 6 25.53 11.12 -12.29
N GLN A 7 26.62 10.38 -12.39
CA GLN A 7 26.59 8.92 -12.57
C GLN A 7 25.97 8.22 -11.34
N ASN A 8 26.24 8.72 -10.13
CA ASN A 8 25.71 8.20 -8.88
C ASN A 8 25.05 9.35 -8.09
N PRO A 9 23.81 9.75 -8.44
CA PRO A 9 23.14 10.84 -7.78
C PRO A 9 22.63 10.43 -6.39
N THR A 10 22.73 11.36 -5.43
CA THR A 10 21.98 11.27 -4.19
C THR A 10 20.67 12.03 -4.33
N VAL A 11 19.57 11.38 -3.98
CA VAL A 11 18.21 11.94 -4.09
C VAL A 11 17.55 11.93 -2.72
N THR A 12 16.96 13.07 -2.33
CA THR A 12 16.17 13.21 -1.11
C THR A 12 14.69 13.40 -1.47
N TYR A 13 13.83 12.64 -0.85
CA TYR A 13 12.39 12.76 -0.96
C TYR A 13 11.84 13.41 0.32
N SER A 14 11.11 14.49 0.19
CA SER A 14 10.57 15.27 1.32
C SER A 14 9.12 14.92 1.65
N SER A 15 8.48 14.10 0.84
CA SER A 15 7.08 13.70 1.04
C SER A 15 6.94 12.19 0.96
N THR A 16 5.97 11.65 1.67
CA THR A 16 5.58 10.24 1.54
C THR A 16 5.00 9.97 0.15
N GLY A 17 5.05 8.73 -0.28
CA GLY A 17 4.45 8.30 -1.54
C GLY A 17 5.35 7.39 -2.33
N THR A 18 4.87 7.01 -3.50
CA THR A 18 5.58 6.15 -4.43
C THR A 18 6.01 6.96 -5.66
N TYR A 19 7.26 6.81 -6.02
CA TYR A 19 7.91 7.64 -7.04
C TYR A 19 8.44 6.79 -8.18
N ASN A 20 8.25 7.30 -9.39
CA ASN A 20 8.89 6.74 -10.58
C ASN A 20 10.31 7.28 -10.71
N VAL A 21 11.22 6.45 -11.23
CA VAL A 21 12.58 6.86 -11.59
C VAL A 21 12.76 6.70 -13.08
N THR A 22 13.21 7.76 -13.76
CA THR A 22 13.50 7.73 -15.19
C THR A 22 14.99 7.89 -15.41
N LEU A 23 15.59 6.95 -16.12
CA LEU A 23 16.95 7.05 -16.64
C LEU A 23 16.90 7.51 -18.08
N GLN A 24 17.63 8.56 -18.41
CA GLN A 24 17.85 9.01 -19.78
C GLN A 24 19.33 8.91 -20.11
N VAL A 25 19.66 8.32 -21.24
CA VAL A 25 21.02 8.21 -21.76
C VAL A 25 21.06 8.91 -23.11
N SER A 26 22.08 9.75 -23.32
CA SER A 26 22.29 10.46 -24.58
C SER A 26 23.69 10.19 -25.14
N ASP A 27 23.80 10.10 -26.44
CA ASP A 27 25.07 10.00 -27.14
C ASP A 27 25.63 11.42 -27.54
N PRO A 28 26.88 11.52 -27.90
CA PRO A 28 27.49 12.79 -28.34
C PRO A 28 26.83 13.41 -29.60
N LEU A 29 26.05 12.64 -30.37
CA LEU A 29 25.34 13.09 -31.55
C LEU A 29 23.95 13.67 -31.23
N GLY A 30 23.55 13.64 -29.92
CA GLY A 30 22.28 14.17 -29.46
C GLY A 30 21.12 13.16 -29.48
N ASN A 31 21.35 11.91 -29.87
CA ASN A 31 20.32 10.88 -29.73
C ASN A 31 20.15 10.52 -28.27
N SER A 32 18.91 10.30 -27.85
CA SER A 32 18.63 9.91 -26.45
C SER A 32 17.58 8.81 -26.37
N VAL A 33 17.71 7.98 -25.33
CA VAL A 33 16.75 6.96 -24.98
C VAL A 33 16.44 7.08 -23.48
N SER A 34 15.17 6.89 -23.13
CA SER A 34 14.72 6.96 -21.74
C SER A 34 14.05 5.66 -21.34
N LYS A 35 14.26 5.26 -20.09
CA LYS A 35 13.55 4.16 -19.45
C LYS A 35 12.99 4.63 -18.11
N THR A 36 11.68 4.48 -17.92
CA THR A 36 11.01 4.77 -16.66
C THR A 36 10.77 3.48 -15.88
N PHE A 37 11.15 3.48 -14.63
CA PHE A 37 10.83 2.45 -13.64
C PHE A 37 9.68 2.99 -12.80
N SER A 38 8.51 2.44 -12.99
CA SER A 38 7.30 2.86 -12.25
C SER A 38 7.33 2.31 -10.83
N ASN A 39 6.89 3.13 -9.87
CA ASN A 39 6.81 2.78 -8.44
C ASN A 39 8.14 2.26 -7.85
N TYR A 40 9.27 2.80 -8.32
CA TYR A 40 10.60 2.29 -7.99
C TYR A 40 11.06 2.64 -6.57
N VAL A 41 10.62 3.78 -6.05
CA VAL A 41 10.94 4.22 -4.68
C VAL A 41 9.65 4.45 -3.92
N THR A 42 9.49 3.80 -2.78
CA THR A 42 8.40 4.07 -1.84
C THR A 42 8.96 4.77 -0.61
N VAL A 43 8.45 5.97 -0.32
CA VAL A 43 8.81 6.76 0.86
C VAL A 43 7.68 6.64 1.88
N LEU A 44 7.95 5.99 2.99
CA LEU A 44 7.02 5.83 4.10
C LEU A 44 7.06 7.06 5.01
N GLY A 45 5.93 7.36 5.65
CA GLY A 45 5.81 8.53 6.53
C GLY A 45 6.41 8.32 7.91
N GLY A 46 6.86 9.41 8.48
CA GLY A 46 7.05 9.58 9.92
C GLY A 46 8.29 8.93 10.54
N ALA A 47 8.53 9.32 11.78
CA ALA A 47 9.55 8.74 12.65
C ALA A 47 9.09 7.44 13.35
N GLY A 48 7.94 6.93 12.99
CA GLY A 48 7.25 5.82 13.67
C GLY A 48 6.32 6.32 14.77
N ASN A 49 5.11 5.77 14.83
CA ASN A 49 4.19 5.99 15.92
C ASN A 49 4.47 5.05 17.07
N TYR A 50 4.33 5.58 18.28
CA TYR A 50 4.43 4.77 19.49
C TYR A 50 3.19 3.87 19.65
N THR A 51 3.39 2.72 20.26
CA THR A 51 2.30 1.80 20.63
C THR A 51 1.70 2.16 22.00
N PRO A 52 0.38 1.89 22.22
CA PRO A 52 -0.55 1.28 21.26
C PRO A 52 -0.92 2.22 20.13
N PHE A 53 -0.96 1.67 18.90
CA PHE A 53 -1.39 2.37 17.69
C PHE A 53 -2.79 1.90 17.31
N GLU A 54 -3.68 2.83 17.04
CA GLU A 54 -5.03 2.56 16.54
C GLU A 54 -5.37 3.50 15.40
N GLU A 55 -5.85 2.95 14.29
CA GLU A 55 -6.31 3.71 13.13
C GLU A 55 -7.76 3.36 12.81
N SER A 56 -8.62 4.36 12.85
CA SER A 56 -10.04 4.27 12.54
C SER A 56 -10.41 4.86 11.19
N PHE A 57 -9.47 5.55 10.52
CA PHE A 57 -9.63 6.30 9.27
C PHE A 57 -10.60 7.49 9.34
N GLU A 58 -11.16 7.80 10.50
CA GLU A 58 -12.14 8.89 10.67
C GLU A 58 -11.58 10.27 10.28
N ASN A 59 -10.31 10.51 10.58
CA ASN A 59 -9.63 11.78 10.30
C ASN A 59 -8.95 11.83 8.93
N ILE A 60 -8.99 10.74 8.16
CA ILE A 60 -8.38 10.67 6.85
C ILE A 60 -9.44 10.97 5.78
N VAL A 61 -9.14 11.90 4.88
CA VAL A 61 -9.98 12.23 3.73
C VAL A 61 -9.53 11.40 2.51
N HIS A 62 -8.22 11.36 2.27
CA HIS A 62 -7.60 10.58 1.20
C HIS A 62 -6.34 9.92 1.72
N LEU A 63 -6.08 8.68 1.34
CA LEU A 63 -4.84 7.98 1.72
C LEU A 63 -3.59 8.75 1.28
N ALA A 64 -3.62 9.38 0.10
CA ALA A 64 -2.51 10.18 -0.40
C ALA A 64 -2.14 11.40 0.48
N SER A 65 -3.02 11.84 1.36
CA SER A 65 -2.77 12.93 2.34
C SER A 65 -2.57 12.41 3.76
N SER A 66 -2.37 11.13 3.94
CA SER A 66 -2.12 10.47 5.22
C SER A 66 -0.72 9.86 5.27
N ASN A 67 -0.38 9.24 6.38
CA ASN A 67 0.86 8.47 6.52
C ASN A 67 0.73 7.03 5.99
N TRP A 68 -0.45 6.66 5.49
CA TRP A 68 -0.68 5.38 4.84
C TRP A 68 -0.28 5.45 3.36
N THR A 69 0.31 4.39 2.86
CA THR A 69 0.68 4.28 1.44
C THR A 69 -0.17 3.19 0.79
N SER A 70 -0.79 3.52 -0.33
CA SER A 70 -1.48 2.56 -1.19
C SER A 70 -0.68 2.37 -2.46
N ASN A 71 -0.19 1.16 -2.70
CA ASN A 71 0.38 0.75 -3.96
C ASN A 71 -0.68 -0.01 -4.75
N ASN A 72 -0.82 0.37 -6.02
CA ASN A 72 -1.79 -0.23 -6.92
C ASN A 72 -1.06 -0.65 -8.21
N LEU A 73 -1.12 -1.92 -8.54
CA LEU A 73 -0.53 -2.49 -9.77
C LEU A 73 -1.58 -2.77 -10.85
N GLY A 74 -2.80 -2.30 -10.63
CA GLY A 74 -3.92 -2.45 -11.58
C GLY A 74 -5.23 -2.05 -10.91
N GLY A 75 -6.19 -1.45 -11.46
CA GLY A 75 -7.47 -1.07 -10.85
C GLY A 75 -7.43 0.22 -9.99
N PRO A 76 -8.43 0.46 -9.15
CA PRO A 76 -8.62 1.74 -8.44
C PRO A 76 -7.79 1.87 -7.14
N GLY A 77 -7.19 0.78 -6.62
CA GLY A 77 -6.48 0.77 -5.34
C GLY A 77 -7.36 1.00 -4.12
N PHE A 78 -6.73 1.07 -2.95
CA PHE A 78 -7.42 1.34 -1.70
C PHE A 78 -7.90 2.80 -1.60
N GLN A 79 -9.13 2.99 -1.12
CA GLN A 79 -9.77 4.30 -0.97
C GLN A 79 -10.45 4.41 0.39
N VAL A 80 -10.43 5.61 0.99
CA VAL A 80 -11.23 5.91 2.18
C VAL A 80 -12.66 6.20 1.74
N ILE A 81 -13.62 5.51 2.34
CA ILE A 81 -15.05 5.69 2.10
C ILE A 81 -15.79 5.97 3.40
N SER A 82 -16.98 6.57 3.27
CA SER A 82 -17.86 6.90 4.39
C SER A 82 -19.13 6.07 4.37
N ASN A 83 -19.84 6.05 5.49
CA ASN A 83 -21.13 5.37 5.69
C ASN A 83 -21.07 3.83 5.69
N ILE A 84 -19.87 3.27 5.66
CA ILE A 84 -19.64 1.83 5.82
C ILE A 84 -18.41 1.66 6.70
N SER A 85 -18.59 1.13 7.90
CA SER A 85 -17.47 0.83 8.80
C SER A 85 -17.87 -0.22 9.84
N SER A 86 -16.89 -0.73 10.56
CA SER A 86 -17.13 -1.63 11.70
C SER A 86 -17.32 -0.86 13.01
N ALA A 87 -16.81 0.37 13.07
CA ALA A 87 -16.98 1.33 14.17
C ALA A 87 -16.72 2.73 13.59
N GLY A 88 -17.52 3.73 13.99
CA GLY A 88 -17.46 5.07 13.41
C GLY A 88 -18.18 5.13 12.05
N ASN A 89 -17.68 5.98 11.15
CA ASN A 89 -18.32 6.30 9.88
C ASN A 89 -17.47 5.95 8.64
N LYS A 90 -16.15 5.73 8.80
CA LYS A 90 -15.23 5.53 7.68
C LYS A 90 -14.52 4.19 7.75
N CYS A 91 -14.12 3.70 6.59
CA CYS A 91 -13.18 2.59 6.45
C CYS A 91 -12.38 2.74 5.16
N VAL A 92 -11.41 1.85 4.97
CA VAL A 92 -10.70 1.71 3.69
C VAL A 92 -11.34 0.59 2.88
N LYS A 93 -11.69 0.89 1.64
CA LYS A 93 -12.27 -0.05 0.67
C LYS A 93 -11.30 -0.30 -0.47
N LEU A 94 -11.22 -1.53 -0.91
CA LEU A 94 -10.68 -1.94 -2.20
C LEU A 94 -11.81 -2.53 -3.05
N ASP A 95 -11.94 -2.04 -4.28
CA ASP A 95 -12.94 -2.55 -5.22
C ASP A 95 -12.28 -3.36 -6.34
N ASN A 96 -12.24 -4.67 -6.17
CA ASN A 96 -11.62 -5.61 -7.11
C ASN A 96 -12.57 -6.01 -8.26
N SER A 97 -13.74 -5.38 -8.40
CA SER A 97 -14.73 -5.79 -9.39
C SER A 97 -14.23 -5.70 -10.84
N GLN A 98 -13.27 -4.81 -11.07
CA GLN A 98 -12.65 -4.54 -12.37
C GLN A 98 -11.16 -4.92 -12.43
N ALA A 99 -10.62 -5.50 -11.34
CA ALA A 99 -9.23 -5.94 -11.32
C ALA A 99 -9.01 -7.13 -12.26
N SER A 100 -7.81 -7.22 -12.80
CA SER A 100 -7.37 -8.34 -13.62
C SER A 100 -6.78 -9.46 -12.75
N ASP A 101 -6.77 -10.68 -13.28
CA ASP A 101 -6.14 -11.80 -12.59
C ASP A 101 -4.65 -11.54 -12.35
N GLY A 102 -4.24 -11.66 -11.10
CA GLY A 102 -2.86 -11.42 -10.68
C GLY A 102 -2.56 -9.99 -10.23
N ASP A 103 -3.52 -9.08 -10.29
CA ASP A 103 -3.37 -7.75 -9.70
C ASP A 103 -3.13 -7.85 -8.19
N ILE A 104 -2.24 -7.00 -7.70
CA ILE A 104 -1.89 -6.91 -6.28
C ILE A 104 -2.06 -5.46 -5.84
N ASP A 105 -2.91 -5.26 -4.85
CA ASP A 105 -3.06 -3.98 -4.19
C ASP A 105 -2.51 -4.07 -2.77
N GLU A 106 -1.73 -3.07 -2.39
CA GLU A 106 -1.09 -3.01 -1.08
C GLU A 106 -1.55 -1.78 -0.30
N LEU A 107 -1.84 -1.99 0.97
CA LEU A 107 -2.06 -0.92 1.94
C LEU A 107 -0.98 -1.03 3.02
N ILE A 108 -0.11 -0.04 3.07
CA ILE A 108 1.05 -0.01 3.95
C ILE A 108 0.81 1.06 5.02
N SER A 109 0.87 0.66 6.29
CA SER A 109 0.79 1.59 7.41
C SER A 109 2.05 2.46 7.50
N GLU A 110 1.94 3.57 8.20
CA GLU A 110 3.13 4.24 8.72
C GLU A 110 3.99 3.30 9.57
N PRO A 111 5.29 3.57 9.71
CA PRO A 111 6.16 2.82 10.61
C PRO A 111 5.67 2.89 12.06
N LEU A 112 5.81 1.79 12.79
CA LEU A 112 5.48 1.70 14.21
C LEU A 112 6.76 1.50 15.01
N ASP A 113 6.97 2.28 16.06
CA ASP A 113 8.08 2.06 16.99
C ASP A 113 7.72 0.96 17.99
N LEU A 114 8.35 -0.18 17.83
CA LEU A 114 8.19 -1.35 18.69
C LEU A 114 9.42 -1.57 19.61
N SER A 115 10.35 -0.63 19.66
CA SER A 115 11.66 -0.80 20.32
C SER A 115 11.57 -1.11 21.81
N ASN A 116 10.51 -0.64 22.48
CA ASN A 116 10.29 -0.82 23.92
C ASN A 116 9.35 -1.99 24.25
N LEU A 117 9.00 -2.83 23.27
CA LEU A 117 8.05 -3.93 23.47
C LEU A 117 8.76 -5.28 23.41
N GLY A 118 8.51 -6.13 24.39
CA GLY A 118 8.93 -7.54 24.36
C GLY A 118 8.13 -8.38 23.33
N SER A 119 6.90 -7.97 23.04
CA SER A 119 6.04 -8.59 22.03
C SER A 119 5.02 -7.57 21.54
N ALA A 120 4.58 -7.71 20.28
CA ALA A 120 3.53 -6.89 19.71
C ALA A 120 2.48 -7.78 19.01
N SER A 121 1.22 -7.38 19.08
CA SER A 121 0.13 -7.99 18.34
C SER A 121 -0.53 -6.95 17.45
N PHE A 122 -0.98 -7.38 16.28
CA PHE A 122 -1.74 -6.58 15.34
C PHE A 122 -3.09 -7.21 15.08
N SER A 123 -4.14 -6.43 15.15
CA SER A 123 -5.50 -6.86 14.85
C SER A 123 -6.20 -5.86 13.95
N PHE A 124 -7.09 -6.33 13.10
CA PHE A 124 -7.93 -5.49 12.25
C PHE A 124 -9.25 -6.20 11.96
N LYS A 125 -10.27 -5.41 11.62
CA LYS A 125 -11.54 -5.93 11.14
C LYS A 125 -11.62 -5.79 9.64
N TYR A 126 -12.14 -6.80 8.97
CA TYR A 126 -12.35 -6.77 7.53
C TYR A 126 -13.69 -7.37 7.15
N ALA A 127 -14.22 -6.94 6.03
CA ALA A 127 -15.34 -7.57 5.35
C ALA A 127 -14.98 -7.77 3.86
N PHE A 128 -15.35 -8.90 3.30
CA PHE A 128 -15.06 -9.22 1.92
C PHE A 128 -16.27 -9.92 1.29
N ALA A 129 -16.70 -9.43 0.13
CA ALA A 129 -17.72 -10.06 -0.70
C ALA A 129 -17.07 -10.59 -1.98
N LYS A 130 -17.24 -11.87 -2.26
CA LYS A 130 -16.81 -12.46 -3.53
C LYS A 130 -17.74 -12.04 -4.65
N LYS A 131 -17.21 -11.76 -5.83
CA LYS A 131 -18.00 -11.52 -7.03
C LYS A 131 -18.74 -12.80 -7.46
N ASN A 132 -18.07 -13.94 -7.36
CA ASN A 132 -18.64 -15.27 -7.65
C ASN A 132 -17.80 -16.37 -6.99
N ASN A 133 -18.19 -17.63 -7.15
CA ASN A 133 -17.54 -18.77 -6.52
C ASN A 133 -16.16 -19.13 -7.12
N SER A 134 -15.84 -18.65 -8.32
CA SER A 134 -14.56 -18.85 -8.98
C SER A 134 -13.50 -17.82 -8.61
N ASN A 135 -13.86 -16.74 -7.88
CA ASN A 135 -12.88 -15.80 -7.37
C ASN A 135 -11.94 -16.46 -6.35
N ASN A 136 -10.66 -16.33 -6.59
CA ASN A 136 -9.57 -16.89 -5.76
C ASN A 136 -8.76 -15.82 -5.05
N ASP A 137 -9.40 -14.69 -4.72
CA ASP A 137 -8.75 -13.62 -3.97
C ASP A 137 -8.30 -14.10 -2.59
N PHE A 138 -7.23 -13.52 -2.09
CA PHE A 138 -6.70 -13.81 -0.77
C PHE A 138 -6.17 -12.53 -0.13
N LEU A 139 -6.04 -12.54 1.19
CA LEU A 139 -5.43 -11.45 1.94
C LEU A 139 -4.14 -11.93 2.61
N ARG A 140 -3.07 -11.18 2.44
CA ARG A 140 -1.82 -11.37 3.16
C ARG A 140 -1.56 -10.19 4.09
N VAL A 141 -1.13 -10.49 5.30
CA VAL A 141 -0.55 -9.51 6.21
C VAL A 141 0.94 -9.77 6.29
N LEU A 142 1.69 -8.74 5.96
CA LEU A 142 3.15 -8.78 5.95
C LEU A 142 3.71 -7.75 6.93
N ALA A 143 4.88 -8.00 7.46
CA ALA A 143 5.63 -7.06 8.27
C ALA A 143 7.02 -6.86 7.69
N SER A 144 7.49 -5.62 7.68
CA SER A 144 8.86 -5.27 7.35
C SER A 144 9.56 -4.73 8.59
N PHE A 145 10.83 -5.08 8.77
CA PHE A 145 11.69 -4.60 9.84
C PHE A 145 12.88 -3.78 9.32
N ASN A 146 12.89 -3.48 8.04
CA ASN A 146 13.93 -2.75 7.34
C ASN A 146 13.33 -1.73 6.35
N CYS A 147 12.33 -0.99 6.82
CA CYS A 147 11.69 0.11 6.06
C CYS A 147 11.09 -0.31 4.70
N GLY A 148 10.57 -1.54 4.59
CA GLY A 148 9.93 -2.01 3.37
C GLY A 148 10.88 -2.65 2.36
N GLU A 149 12.17 -2.78 2.66
CA GLU A 149 13.13 -3.47 1.78
C GLU A 149 12.82 -4.97 1.65
N THR A 150 12.42 -5.59 2.75
CA THR A 150 11.94 -6.98 2.76
C THR A 150 10.68 -7.13 3.59
N TRP A 151 9.83 -8.07 3.17
CA TRP A 151 8.54 -8.32 3.80
C TRP A 151 8.42 -9.76 4.24
N ILE A 152 7.97 -9.98 5.48
CA ILE A 152 7.79 -11.29 6.09
C ILE A 152 6.29 -11.56 6.25
N LEU A 153 5.81 -12.66 5.70
CA LEU A 153 4.41 -13.08 5.85
C LEU A 153 4.09 -13.37 7.32
N ARG A 154 3.05 -12.72 7.83
CA ARG A 154 2.51 -12.89 9.20
C ARG A 154 1.20 -13.64 9.20
N LYS A 155 0.34 -13.38 8.23
CA LYS A 155 -0.96 -14.05 8.10
C LYS A 155 -1.32 -14.22 6.64
N TYR A 156 -1.87 -15.36 6.31
CA TYR A 156 -2.50 -15.67 5.03
C TYR A 156 -3.96 -16.05 5.27
N ILE A 157 -4.87 -15.40 4.56
CA ILE A 157 -6.30 -15.68 4.58
C ILE A 157 -6.69 -16.09 3.16
N PRO A 158 -6.88 -17.40 2.88
CA PRO A 158 -7.15 -17.89 1.55
C PRO A 158 -8.59 -17.57 1.10
N SER A 159 -8.82 -17.73 -0.20
CA SER A 159 -10.13 -17.51 -0.83
C SER A 159 -11.27 -18.33 -0.21
N SER A 160 -10.94 -19.49 0.35
CA SER A 160 -11.94 -20.36 1.00
C SER A 160 -12.54 -19.78 2.28
N VAL A 161 -11.82 -18.87 2.96
CA VAL A 161 -12.25 -18.30 4.24
C VAL A 161 -12.33 -16.77 4.26
N ILE A 162 -11.79 -16.07 3.23
CA ILE A 162 -11.78 -14.61 3.19
C ILE A 162 -13.20 -14.03 3.06
N GLY A 163 -14.12 -14.72 2.40
CA GLY A 163 -15.51 -14.26 2.19
C GLY A 163 -16.27 -14.19 3.51
N THR A 164 -16.61 -12.99 3.97
CA THR A 164 -17.37 -12.75 5.19
C THR A 164 -18.83 -12.40 4.91
N ARG A 165 -19.19 -12.21 3.65
CA ARG A 165 -20.54 -11.87 3.17
C ARG A 165 -20.97 -12.83 2.08
N ALA A 166 -22.28 -13.08 1.98
CA ALA A 166 -22.84 -13.79 0.84
C ALA A 166 -22.55 -13.04 -0.48
N ASN A 167 -22.44 -13.78 -1.56
CA ASN A 167 -22.06 -13.30 -2.90
C ASN A 167 -23.10 -12.35 -3.49
N THR A 168 -23.29 -11.20 -2.92
CA THR A 168 -24.13 -10.16 -3.50
C THR A 168 -23.36 -8.86 -3.51
N TYR A 169 -22.87 -8.53 -4.68
CA TYR A 169 -22.67 -7.16 -5.06
C TYR A 169 -24.06 -6.50 -5.02
N ALA A 170 -24.26 -5.64 -4.05
CA ALA A 170 -25.34 -4.67 -4.06
C ALA A 170 -24.78 -3.32 -4.50
#